data_89eebcb0e375486023cd1a8743571e50
#
_entry.id   89eebcb0e375486023cd1a8743571e50
#
_cell.length_a   1.000
_cell.length_b   1.000
_cell.length_c   1.000
_cell.angle_alpha   90.00
_cell.angle_beta   90.00
_cell.angle_gamma   90.00
#
_symmetry.space_group_name_H-M   'P 1'
#
loop_
_entity.id
_entity.type
_entity.pdbx_description
1 polymer ?
#
loop_
_entity_poly.entity_id
_entity_poly.type
_entity_poly.pdbx_seq_one_letter_code
_entity_poly.pdbx_strand_id
1 'polypeptide(L)'
;LGILALLGNRVPNGVRVFLSTLAVADDIIAIIVIAVFYGQAPSLPWLGCAAVVFCALLLMNKRHVFSLYAYLLVGAVLWYCVFMSGVHSTIAGVLLAFAIPSGSRVNVKSFIRWTGERVVEAKSAFNAQEPVIGQEDYLKTVSSLARVSKQVVPPATRLEHLLYPWVYFAI
;
A
#
# COMPACT_ATOMS: atom_id res chain seq x y z
N LEU A 1 -19.60 7.41 0.31
CA LEU A 1 -18.76 6.84 1.40
C LEU A 1 -18.45 7.86 2.49
N GLY A 2 -18.22 9.14 2.17
CA GLY A 2 -17.95 10.20 3.15
C GLY A 2 -19.07 10.37 4.19
N ILE A 3 -20.34 10.38 3.75
CA ILE A 3 -21.50 10.45 4.66
C ILE A 3 -21.56 9.26 5.63
N LEU A 4 -21.21 8.05 5.15
CA LEU A 4 -21.13 6.86 5.98
C LEU A 4 -20.04 6.98 7.07
N ALA A 5 -18.92 7.62 6.75
CA ALA A 5 -17.85 7.89 7.70
C ALA A 5 -18.31 8.89 8.79
N LEU A 6 -19.06 9.94 8.42
CA LEU A 6 -19.63 10.91 9.34
C LEU A 6 -20.68 10.31 10.30
N LEU A 7 -21.47 9.36 9.85
CA LEU A 7 -22.47 8.64 10.66
C LEU A 7 -21.83 7.71 11.72
N GLY A 8 -20.55 7.44 11.62
CA GLY A 8 -19.79 6.73 12.62
C GLY A 8 -20.43 5.38 13.01
N ASN A 9 -20.44 5.05 14.28
CA ASN A 9 -20.95 3.76 14.81
C ASN A 9 -22.48 3.57 14.72
N ARG A 10 -23.21 4.55 14.19
CA ARG A 10 -24.67 4.47 14.04
C ARG A 10 -25.10 3.57 12.88
N VAL A 11 -24.18 3.27 11.95
CA VAL A 11 -24.46 2.39 10.80
C VAL A 11 -23.92 0.99 11.08
N PRO A 12 -24.73 -0.09 10.95
CA PRO A 12 -24.27 -1.48 11.11
C PRO A 12 -23.11 -1.78 10.14
N ASN A 13 -22.12 -2.56 10.61
CA ASN A 13 -20.95 -2.91 9.80
C ASN A 13 -21.30 -3.60 8.46
N GLY A 14 -22.37 -4.43 8.44
CA GLY A 14 -22.84 -5.07 7.21
C GLY A 14 -23.25 -4.06 6.12
N VAL A 15 -23.93 -2.97 6.53
CA VAL A 15 -24.36 -1.93 5.58
C VAL A 15 -23.13 -1.16 5.03
N ARG A 16 -22.15 -0.89 5.88
CA ARG A 16 -20.91 -0.23 5.44
C ARG A 16 -20.15 -1.09 4.43
N VAL A 17 -19.97 -2.38 4.74
CA VAL A 17 -19.26 -3.30 3.84
C VAL A 17 -20.03 -3.42 2.52
N PHE A 18 -21.34 -3.58 2.57
CA PHE A 18 -22.18 -3.69 1.37
C PHE A 18 -22.06 -2.44 0.49
N LEU A 19 -22.25 -1.24 1.06
CA LEU A 19 -22.19 0.01 0.29
C LEU A 19 -20.77 0.29 -0.23
N SER A 20 -19.72 -0.03 0.54
CA SER A 20 -18.35 0.10 0.07
C SER A 20 -18.06 -0.84 -1.09
N THR A 21 -18.50 -2.10 -1.00
CA THR A 21 -18.31 -3.09 -2.06
C THR A 21 -19.09 -2.71 -3.32
N LEU A 22 -20.32 -2.21 -3.15
CA LEU A 22 -21.15 -1.76 -4.26
C LEU A 22 -20.49 -0.57 -4.98
N ALA A 23 -20.02 0.44 -4.24
CA ALA A 23 -19.34 1.60 -4.81
C ALA A 23 -18.05 1.19 -5.59
N VAL A 24 -17.24 0.30 -5.02
CA VAL A 24 -16.03 -0.19 -5.69
C VAL A 24 -16.39 -1.00 -6.94
N ALA A 25 -17.43 -1.84 -6.89
CA ALA A 25 -17.89 -2.60 -8.06
C ALA A 25 -18.39 -1.69 -9.18
N ASP A 26 -19.14 -0.64 -8.85
CA ASP A 26 -19.64 0.36 -9.81
C ASP A 26 -18.48 1.11 -10.48
N ASP A 27 -17.49 1.56 -9.71
CA ASP A 27 -16.30 2.21 -10.24
C ASP A 27 -15.50 1.29 -11.18
N ILE A 28 -15.33 0.02 -10.83
CA ILE A 28 -14.62 -0.96 -11.68
C ILE A 28 -15.40 -1.19 -12.99
N ILE A 29 -16.72 -1.35 -12.93
CA ILE A 29 -17.56 -1.52 -14.11
C ILE A 29 -17.46 -0.28 -15.00
N ALA A 30 -17.55 0.92 -14.44
CA ALA A 30 -17.42 2.17 -15.18
C ALA A 30 -16.06 2.26 -15.90
N ILE A 31 -14.96 1.92 -15.22
CA ILE A 31 -13.61 1.90 -15.81
C ILE A 31 -13.55 0.91 -16.99
N ILE A 32 -14.12 -0.29 -16.86
CA ILE A 32 -14.14 -1.30 -17.92
C ILE A 32 -14.94 -0.81 -19.11
N VAL A 33 -16.12 -0.25 -18.87
CA VAL A 33 -16.99 0.30 -19.94
C VAL A 33 -16.27 1.42 -20.70
N ILE A 34 -15.64 2.36 -19.98
CA ILE A 34 -14.88 3.44 -20.60
C ILE A 34 -13.70 2.88 -21.40
N ALA A 35 -12.98 1.91 -20.88
CA ALA A 35 -11.85 1.30 -21.58
C ALA A 35 -12.24 0.61 -22.88
N VAL A 36 -13.40 -0.07 -22.91
CA VAL A 36 -13.87 -0.82 -24.08
C VAL A 36 -14.52 0.09 -25.13
N PHE A 37 -15.35 1.05 -24.71
CA PHE A 37 -16.18 1.84 -25.64
C PHE A 37 -15.55 3.20 -26.01
N TYR A 38 -14.72 3.77 -25.17
CA TYR A 38 -14.13 5.10 -25.35
C TYR A 38 -12.61 5.07 -25.54
N GLY A 39 -12.00 3.88 -25.60
CA GLY A 39 -10.57 3.72 -25.90
C GLY A 39 -10.28 4.11 -27.35
N GLN A 40 -9.28 4.96 -27.58
CA GLN A 40 -8.72 5.19 -28.92
C GLN A 40 -7.92 3.95 -29.33
N ALA A 41 -7.65 3.79 -30.65
CA ALA A 41 -6.82 2.69 -31.13
C ALA A 41 -5.45 2.68 -30.39
N PRO A 42 -5.15 1.63 -29.59
CA PRO A 42 -3.98 1.65 -28.74
C PRO A 42 -2.70 1.60 -29.56
N SER A 43 -1.72 2.42 -29.23
CA SER A 43 -0.38 2.35 -29.81
C SER A 43 0.36 1.12 -29.25
N LEU A 44 0.56 0.11 -30.09
CA LEU A 44 1.22 -1.16 -29.75
C LEU A 44 2.59 -0.98 -29.05
N PRO A 45 3.47 -0.05 -29.48
CA PRO A 45 4.77 0.13 -28.81
C PRO A 45 4.64 0.56 -27.34
N TRP A 46 3.75 1.50 -27.06
CA TRP A 46 3.53 2.00 -25.69
C TRP A 46 2.81 0.99 -24.81
N LEU A 47 1.91 0.20 -25.40
CA LEU A 47 1.26 -0.90 -24.69
C LEU A 47 2.27 -2.00 -24.33
N GLY A 48 3.20 -2.32 -25.22
CA GLY A 48 4.30 -3.22 -24.94
C GLY A 48 5.20 -2.72 -23.80
N CYS A 49 5.53 -1.43 -23.80
CA CYS A 49 6.29 -0.79 -22.74
C CYS A 49 5.55 -0.87 -21.38
N ALA A 50 4.25 -0.59 -21.38
CA ALA A 50 3.41 -0.72 -20.19
C ALA A 50 3.39 -2.15 -19.65
N ALA A 51 3.30 -3.15 -20.52
CA ALA A 51 3.35 -4.56 -20.13
C ALA A 51 4.70 -4.94 -19.48
N VAL A 52 5.82 -4.47 -20.03
CA VAL A 52 7.16 -4.70 -19.45
C VAL A 52 7.26 -4.07 -18.06
N VAL A 53 6.81 -2.82 -17.91
CA VAL A 53 6.82 -2.11 -16.60
C VAL A 53 5.91 -2.82 -15.59
N PHE A 54 4.76 -3.31 -16.03
CA PHE A 54 3.86 -4.09 -15.17
C PHE A 54 4.50 -5.42 -14.73
N CYS A 55 5.17 -6.13 -15.63
CA CYS A 55 5.95 -7.31 -15.28
C CYS A 55 7.06 -7.00 -14.27
N ALA A 56 7.73 -5.85 -14.40
CA ALA A 56 8.73 -5.41 -13.42
C ALA A 56 8.09 -5.17 -12.03
N LEU A 57 6.89 -4.58 -11.96
CA LEU A 57 6.13 -4.43 -10.69
C LEU A 57 5.78 -5.78 -10.07
N LEU A 58 5.33 -6.75 -10.87
CA LEU A 58 5.05 -8.11 -10.38
C LEU A 58 6.32 -8.83 -9.90
N LEU A 59 7.45 -8.62 -10.58
CA LEU A 59 8.75 -9.14 -10.12
C LEU A 59 9.20 -8.50 -8.81
N MET A 60 8.99 -7.20 -8.64
CA MET A 60 9.25 -6.50 -7.36
C MET A 60 8.39 -7.09 -6.23
N ASN A 61 7.11 -7.36 -6.50
CA ASN A 61 6.22 -8.04 -5.56
C ASN A 61 6.76 -9.44 -5.20
N LYS A 62 7.10 -10.25 -6.20
CA LYS A 62 7.67 -11.59 -6.01
C LYS A 62 9.00 -11.58 -5.25
N ARG A 63 9.84 -10.55 -5.45
CA ARG A 63 11.09 -10.35 -4.72
C ARG A 63 10.91 -9.72 -3.34
N HIS A 64 9.65 -9.54 -2.91
CA HIS A 64 9.32 -8.98 -1.61
C HIS A 64 9.96 -7.60 -1.34
N VAL A 65 9.94 -6.72 -2.32
CA VAL A 65 10.32 -5.31 -2.12
C VAL A 65 9.18 -4.61 -1.38
N PHE A 66 9.42 -4.12 -0.15
CA PHE A 66 8.40 -3.47 0.69
C PHE A 66 8.51 -1.93 0.69
N SER A 67 9.27 -1.37 -0.26
CA SER A 67 9.40 0.08 -0.38
C SER A 67 8.20 0.66 -1.15
N LEU A 68 7.34 1.39 -0.46
CA LEU A 68 6.19 2.07 -1.08
C LEU A 68 6.63 3.06 -2.16
N TYR A 69 7.71 3.81 -1.90
CA TYR A 69 8.24 4.79 -2.86
C TYR A 69 8.69 4.14 -4.18
N ALA A 70 9.29 2.94 -4.12
CA ALA A 70 9.69 2.22 -5.31
C ALA A 70 8.47 1.84 -6.17
N TYR A 71 7.37 1.37 -5.54
CA TYR A 71 6.12 1.08 -6.26
C TYR A 71 5.49 2.33 -6.87
N LEU A 72 5.50 3.46 -6.15
CA LEU A 72 4.96 4.71 -6.66
C LEU A 72 5.76 5.25 -7.85
N LEU A 73 7.09 5.19 -7.79
CA LEU A 73 7.95 5.62 -8.90
C LEU A 73 7.74 4.75 -10.16
N VAL A 74 7.80 3.43 -10.01
CA VAL A 74 7.57 2.51 -11.14
C VAL A 74 6.12 2.58 -11.61
N GLY A 75 5.17 2.79 -10.69
CA GLY A 75 3.76 3.03 -10.99
C GLY A 75 3.52 4.31 -11.80
N ALA A 76 4.26 5.38 -11.51
CA ALA A 76 4.20 6.61 -12.31
C ALA A 76 4.71 6.39 -13.75
N VAL A 77 5.75 5.57 -13.93
CA VAL A 77 6.22 5.16 -15.26
C VAL A 77 5.16 4.30 -15.98
N LEU A 78 4.53 3.36 -15.27
CA LEU A 78 3.42 2.57 -15.80
C LEU A 78 2.27 3.48 -16.26
N TRP A 79 1.87 4.42 -15.41
CA TRP A 79 0.82 5.37 -15.73
C TRP A 79 1.15 6.17 -16.98
N TYR A 80 2.38 6.67 -17.11
CA TYR A 80 2.82 7.41 -18.29
C TYR A 80 2.79 6.56 -19.56
N CYS A 81 3.25 5.29 -19.50
CA CYS A 81 3.19 4.37 -20.64
C CYS A 81 1.74 4.06 -21.07
N VAL A 82 0.85 3.84 -20.11
CA VAL A 82 -0.58 3.61 -20.38
C VAL A 82 -1.23 4.87 -20.97
N PHE A 83 -0.92 6.04 -20.43
CA PHE A 83 -1.39 7.33 -20.97
C PHE A 83 -0.98 7.53 -22.42
N MET A 84 0.30 7.31 -22.76
CA MET A 84 0.84 7.42 -24.11
C MET A 84 0.33 6.34 -25.07
N SER A 85 -0.16 5.21 -24.53
CA SER A 85 -0.74 4.16 -25.37
C SER A 85 -2.12 4.49 -25.92
N GLY A 86 -2.80 5.54 -25.43
CA GLY A 86 -4.19 5.88 -25.78
C GLY A 86 -5.23 5.09 -24.96
N VAL A 87 -4.79 4.21 -24.08
CA VAL A 87 -5.63 3.50 -23.12
C VAL A 87 -5.96 4.42 -21.94
N HIS A 88 -7.16 4.27 -21.37
CA HIS A 88 -7.56 5.11 -20.25
C HIS A 88 -6.62 4.97 -19.04
N SER A 89 -6.08 6.09 -18.61
CA SER A 89 -5.00 6.12 -17.60
C SER A 89 -5.38 5.55 -16.23
N THR A 90 -6.68 5.51 -15.90
CA THR A 90 -7.18 4.89 -14.65
C THR A 90 -6.86 3.40 -14.54
N ILE A 91 -6.71 2.71 -15.68
CA ILE A 91 -6.31 1.29 -15.72
C ILE A 91 -4.94 1.09 -15.09
N ALA A 92 -4.01 2.04 -15.24
CA ALA A 92 -2.70 1.96 -14.61
C ALA A 92 -2.80 1.94 -13.08
N GLY A 93 -3.75 2.69 -12.49
CA GLY A 93 -4.00 2.68 -11.05
C GLY A 93 -4.50 1.32 -10.56
N VAL A 94 -5.42 0.70 -11.32
CA VAL A 94 -5.93 -0.65 -11.00
C VAL A 94 -4.81 -1.69 -11.10
N LEU A 95 -4.00 -1.66 -12.16
CA LEU A 95 -2.86 -2.55 -12.32
C LEU A 95 -1.84 -2.38 -11.20
N LEU A 96 -1.55 -1.14 -10.81
CA LEU A 96 -0.64 -0.85 -9.70
C LEU A 96 -1.21 -1.40 -8.38
N ALA A 97 -2.49 -1.25 -8.11
CA ALA A 97 -3.14 -1.78 -6.91
C ALA A 97 -3.01 -3.30 -6.80
N PHE A 98 -3.15 -4.03 -7.93
CA PHE A 98 -2.92 -5.48 -7.96
C PHE A 98 -1.44 -5.85 -7.79
N ALA A 99 -0.52 -5.01 -8.24
CA ALA A 99 0.91 -5.27 -8.14
C ALA A 99 1.48 -5.01 -6.75
N ILE A 100 0.88 -4.11 -5.95
CA ILE A 100 1.35 -3.78 -4.60
C ILE A 100 1.04 -4.94 -3.63
N PRO A 101 2.04 -5.44 -2.87
CA PRO A 101 1.80 -6.53 -1.93
C PRO A 101 0.85 -6.08 -0.79
N SER A 102 -0.26 -6.80 -0.64
CA SER A 102 -1.26 -6.60 0.42
C SER A 102 -1.03 -7.51 1.63
N GLY A 103 -0.20 -8.56 1.50
CA GLY A 103 0.13 -9.48 2.58
C GLY A 103 1.25 -8.99 3.49
N SER A 104 1.14 -9.28 4.80
CA SER A 104 2.25 -9.10 5.73
C SER A 104 3.33 -10.15 5.47
N ARG A 105 4.60 -9.74 5.42
CA ARG A 105 5.74 -10.66 5.28
C ARG A 105 6.00 -11.47 6.54
N VAL A 106 5.62 -10.95 7.68
CA VAL A 106 5.96 -11.51 8.99
C VAL A 106 4.72 -12.17 9.59
N ASN A 107 4.88 -13.40 10.06
CA ASN A 107 3.82 -14.05 10.84
C ASN A 107 3.57 -13.24 12.12
N VAL A 108 2.35 -12.74 12.29
CA VAL A 108 1.96 -11.86 13.39
C VAL A 108 2.27 -12.50 14.76
N LYS A 109 2.05 -13.81 14.90
CA LYS A 109 2.36 -14.53 16.17
C LYS A 109 3.86 -14.53 16.48
N SER A 110 4.70 -14.76 15.45
CA SER A 110 6.15 -14.71 15.59
C SER A 110 6.65 -13.31 15.89
N PHE A 111 6.03 -12.31 15.25
CA PHE A 111 6.35 -10.91 15.50
C PHE A 111 6.03 -10.49 16.94
N ILE A 112 4.86 -10.83 17.47
CA ILE A 112 4.46 -10.48 18.83
C ILE A 112 5.46 -11.08 19.84
N ARG A 113 5.82 -12.35 19.67
CA ARG A 113 6.79 -13.02 20.55
C ARG A 113 8.16 -12.35 20.48
N TRP A 114 8.69 -12.15 19.27
CA TRP A 114 9.98 -11.50 19.03
C TRP A 114 10.01 -10.07 19.60
N THR A 115 8.93 -9.30 19.41
CA THR A 115 8.83 -7.93 19.96
C THR A 115 8.84 -7.95 21.49
N GLY A 116 8.13 -8.90 22.13
CA GLY A 116 8.14 -9.05 23.56
C GLY A 116 9.54 -9.30 24.11
N GLU A 117 10.31 -10.21 23.50
CA GLU A 117 11.70 -10.51 23.87
C GLU A 117 12.59 -9.27 23.71
N ARG A 118 12.47 -8.53 22.60
CA ARG A 118 13.25 -7.31 22.35
C ARG A 118 12.91 -6.14 23.26
N VAL A 119 11.65 -6.00 23.63
CA VAL A 119 11.24 -4.97 24.61
C VAL A 119 11.84 -5.26 26.00
N VAL A 120 11.87 -6.52 26.42
CA VAL A 120 12.52 -6.91 27.67
C VAL A 120 14.03 -6.64 27.62
N GLU A 121 14.68 -6.98 26.50
CA GLU A 121 16.09 -6.72 26.27
C GLU A 121 16.40 -5.20 26.29
N ALA A 122 15.59 -4.38 25.60
CA ALA A 122 15.73 -2.93 25.62
C ALA A 122 15.57 -2.37 27.05
N LYS A 123 14.61 -2.90 27.81
CA LYS A 123 14.40 -2.48 29.19
C LYS A 123 15.58 -2.83 30.11
N SER A 124 16.21 -3.99 29.91
CA SER A 124 17.39 -4.40 30.68
C SER A 124 18.66 -3.63 30.29
N ALA A 125 18.77 -3.21 29.02
CA ALA A 125 19.90 -2.41 28.53
C ALA A 125 19.78 -0.91 28.82
N PHE A 126 18.58 -0.45 29.21
CA PHE A 126 18.35 0.97 29.51
C PHE A 126 18.86 1.38 30.88
N ASN A 127 19.74 2.37 30.91
CA ASN A 127 20.25 3.00 32.14
C ASN A 127 19.73 4.45 32.23
N ALA A 128 18.88 4.72 33.23
CA ALA A 128 18.30 6.06 33.42
C ALA A 128 19.31 7.13 33.85
N GLN A 129 20.50 6.73 34.26
CA GLN A 129 21.56 7.64 34.74
C GLN A 129 22.51 8.08 33.62
N GLU A 130 22.45 7.45 32.45
CA GLU A 130 23.28 7.77 31.29
C GLU A 130 22.49 8.43 30.16
N PRO A 131 23.10 9.37 29.40
CA PRO A 131 22.45 9.91 28.21
C PRO A 131 22.11 8.81 27.20
N VAL A 132 20.91 8.85 26.61
CA VAL A 132 20.42 7.83 25.65
C VAL A 132 21.39 7.64 24.49
N ILE A 133 22.09 8.70 24.05
CA ILE A 133 23.04 8.68 22.93
C ILE A 133 24.25 7.76 23.22
N GLY A 134 24.64 7.58 24.49
CA GLY A 134 25.77 6.72 24.90
C GLY A 134 25.39 5.24 25.03
N GLN A 135 24.12 4.89 24.97
CA GLN A 135 23.62 3.53 25.20
C GLN A 135 23.49 2.75 23.89
N GLU A 136 24.61 2.28 23.33
CA GLU A 136 24.62 1.62 22.01
C GLU A 136 23.70 0.41 21.92
N ASP A 137 23.67 -0.45 22.94
CA ASP A 137 22.88 -1.68 22.92
C ASP A 137 21.37 -1.39 22.99
N TYR A 138 20.98 -0.42 23.79
CA TYR A 138 19.61 0.11 23.80
C TYR A 138 19.22 0.65 22.44
N LEU A 139 20.04 1.52 21.84
CA LEU A 139 19.79 2.12 20.53
C LEU A 139 19.73 1.08 19.40
N LYS A 140 20.62 0.08 19.42
CA LYS A 140 20.59 -1.05 18.47
C LYS A 140 19.29 -1.83 18.58
N THR A 141 18.85 -2.14 19.80
CA THR A 141 17.61 -2.89 20.03
C THR A 141 16.39 -2.09 19.58
N VAL A 142 16.28 -0.81 19.94
CA VAL A 142 15.20 0.09 19.53
C VAL A 142 15.17 0.28 18.00
N SER A 143 16.33 0.46 17.36
CA SER A 143 16.40 0.60 15.89
C SER A 143 15.97 -0.68 15.17
N SER A 144 16.30 -1.86 15.72
CA SER A 144 15.86 -3.14 15.19
C SER A 144 14.35 -3.32 15.29
N LEU A 145 13.74 -2.93 16.42
CA LEU A 145 12.28 -2.90 16.62
C LEU A 145 11.60 -2.00 15.60
N ALA A 146 12.11 -0.78 15.40
CA ALA A 146 11.57 0.17 14.42
C ALA A 146 11.67 -0.35 12.98
N ARG A 147 12.76 -1.04 12.62
CA ARG A 147 12.98 -1.64 11.30
C ARG A 147 12.00 -2.77 11.01
N VAL A 148 11.87 -3.71 11.95
CA VAL A 148 10.99 -4.88 11.77
C VAL A 148 9.52 -4.47 11.84
N SER A 149 9.14 -3.53 12.71
CA SER A 149 7.79 -2.96 12.77
C SER A 149 7.34 -2.41 11.42
N LYS A 150 8.23 -1.75 10.68
CA LYS A 150 7.94 -1.27 9.31
C LYS A 150 7.67 -2.41 8.31
N GLN A 151 8.13 -3.62 8.55
CA GLN A 151 7.93 -4.76 7.64
C GLN A 151 6.62 -5.53 7.92
N VAL A 152 6.03 -5.33 9.09
CA VAL A 152 4.76 -5.99 9.49
C VAL A 152 3.57 -5.34 8.80
N VAL A 153 3.61 -4.02 8.59
CA VAL A 153 2.52 -3.31 7.91
C VAL A 153 2.76 -3.37 6.40
N PRO A 154 1.88 -4.02 5.62
CA PRO A 154 2.00 -4.12 4.17
C PRO A 154 2.07 -2.73 3.51
N PRO A 155 2.78 -2.60 2.37
CA PRO A 155 2.81 -1.34 1.61
C PRO A 155 1.43 -0.85 1.18
N ALA A 156 0.52 -1.75 0.81
CA ALA A 156 -0.86 -1.42 0.47
C ALA A 156 -1.59 -0.73 1.63
N THR A 157 -1.49 -1.27 2.85
CA THR A 157 -2.12 -0.68 4.05
C THR A 157 -1.51 0.69 4.39
N ARG A 158 -0.19 0.88 4.17
CA ARG A 158 0.46 2.19 4.36
C ARG A 158 -0.05 3.21 3.36
N LEU A 159 -0.23 2.80 2.10
CA LEU A 159 -0.79 3.64 1.05
C LEU A 159 -2.24 4.04 1.39
N GLU A 160 -3.04 3.09 1.84
CA GLU A 160 -4.41 3.32 2.30
C GLU A 160 -4.45 4.38 3.42
N HIS A 161 -3.64 4.22 4.47
CA HIS A 161 -3.55 5.19 5.56
C HIS A 161 -3.07 6.58 5.12
N LEU A 162 -2.16 6.64 4.13
CA LEU A 162 -1.68 7.90 3.58
C LEU A 162 -2.75 8.61 2.76
N LEU A 163 -3.54 7.87 1.99
CA LEU A 163 -4.58 8.41 1.12
C LEU A 163 -5.90 8.68 1.87
N TYR A 164 -6.14 7.97 2.98
CA TYR A 164 -7.37 8.05 3.74
C TYR A 164 -7.83 9.50 4.05
N PRO A 165 -7.00 10.39 4.63
CA PRO A 165 -7.42 11.76 4.92
C PRO A 165 -7.77 12.53 3.63
N TRP A 166 -7.02 12.34 2.56
CA TRP A 166 -7.24 13.04 1.30
C TRP A 166 -8.53 12.60 0.62
N VAL A 167 -8.80 11.29 0.58
CA VAL A 167 -10.00 10.72 -0.03
C VAL A 167 -11.25 11.13 0.75
N TYR A 168 -11.20 11.20 2.08
CA TYR A 168 -12.36 11.55 2.90
C TYR A 168 -12.65 13.06 2.99
N PHE A 169 -11.61 13.89 2.80
CA PHE A 169 -11.77 15.35 2.88
C PHE A 169 -11.83 16.03 1.51
N ALA A 170 -11.41 15.38 0.43
CA ALA A 170 -11.40 15.94 -0.92
C ALA A 170 -12.61 15.52 -1.77
N ILE A 171 -13.40 14.54 -1.34
CA ILE A 171 -14.63 14.05 -1.93
C ILE A 171 -15.79 14.29 -0.99
#